data_40b1b8464e38bef60d251742f72f9092
#
_entry.id   40b1b8464e38bef60d251742f72f9092
#
_cell.length_a   1.000
_cell.length_b   1.000
_cell.length_c   1.000
_cell.angle_alpha   90.00
_cell.angle_beta   90.00
_cell.angle_gamma   90.00
#
_symmetry.space_group_name_H-M   'P 1'
#
loop_
_entity.id
_entity.type
_entity.pdbx_description
1 polymer ?
#
loop_
_entity_poly.entity_id
_entity_poly.type
_entity_poly.pdbx_seq_one_letter_code
_entity_poly.pdbx_strand_id
1 'polypeptide(L)'
;MASIKQLDERRYKITVSNGYRPNGKKISKAKTIQVPPSVPKRGIGQYVAHAAEELERSFKTGYAEDGEMTFEEFASRWLNRQTKYAPSTIAAYRRMLEVVYPMIGGIRLNKLRPMALENMLSALRKRKHHGKLINESTVQRYLSVVSAVLSDAKRNEIIEKNPARMLDLPTPQRTVQRIPTRSEVEKLLDALAKEPRHYRLFYLLSMYTGCRRGELCALQWSDFTVTQNGLLLTVSRSRSSVPGKGIVEGATKNGKRREVYLSSDLRGILLAYKRRKQMEADKQRRKLSPYLFTDEHGQLIHPDTFTKRLRKIY
;
A
#
# COMPACT_ATOMS: atom_id res chain seq x y z
N MET A 1 21.32 33.14 -9.16
CA MET A 1 22.01 34.21 -8.40
C MET A 1 20.98 35.11 -7.74
N ALA A 2 21.21 35.41 -6.48
CA ALA A 2 20.39 36.38 -5.74
C ALA A 2 20.70 37.80 -6.22
N SER A 3 19.66 38.61 -6.42
CA SER A 3 19.77 40.05 -6.66
C SER A 3 19.54 40.78 -5.34
N ILE A 4 20.46 41.66 -4.98
CA ILE A 4 20.39 42.43 -3.73
C ILE A 4 20.18 43.90 -4.09
N LYS A 5 19.13 44.50 -3.57
CA LYS A 5 18.87 45.95 -3.71
C LYS A 5 18.83 46.59 -2.34
N GLN A 6 19.67 47.60 -2.14
CA GLN A 6 19.64 48.40 -0.95
C GLN A 6 18.43 49.33 -1.00
N LEU A 7 17.63 49.36 0.07
CA LEU A 7 16.45 50.23 0.19
C LEU A 7 16.73 51.42 1.10
N ASP A 8 17.63 51.23 2.12
CA ASP A 8 17.97 52.21 3.12
C ASP A 8 19.35 51.84 3.73
N GLU A 9 19.94 52.65 4.62
CA GLU A 9 21.28 52.46 5.20
C GLU A 9 21.51 51.05 5.76
N ARG A 10 20.45 50.41 6.31
CA ARG A 10 20.51 49.06 6.89
C ARG A 10 19.40 48.13 6.40
N ARG A 11 18.67 48.51 5.34
CA ARG A 11 17.53 47.77 4.82
C ARG A 11 17.77 47.30 3.41
N TYR A 12 17.69 45.98 3.19
CA TYR A 12 18.04 45.35 1.92
C TYR A 12 16.91 44.47 1.44
N LYS A 13 16.56 44.54 0.15
CA LYS A 13 15.65 43.61 -0.53
C LYS A 13 16.48 42.60 -1.31
N ILE A 14 16.38 41.34 -0.92
CA ILE A 14 17.02 40.21 -1.59
C ILE A 14 15.98 39.53 -2.45
N THR A 15 16.26 39.33 -3.73
CA THR A 15 15.39 38.64 -4.68
C THR A 15 16.13 37.46 -5.28
N VAL A 16 15.61 36.27 -5.14
CA VAL A 16 16.14 35.03 -5.72
C VAL A 16 15.18 34.51 -6.80
N SER A 17 15.72 33.88 -7.84
CA SER A 17 14.93 33.30 -8.91
C SER A 17 15.36 31.86 -9.19
N ASN A 18 14.40 31.00 -9.54
CA ASN A 18 14.60 29.59 -9.84
C ASN A 18 13.84 29.21 -11.14
N GLY A 19 14.35 29.73 -12.28
CA GLY A 19 13.79 29.40 -13.59
C GLY A 19 12.45 30.08 -13.93
N TYR A 20 11.73 29.48 -14.87
CA TYR A 20 10.44 29.94 -15.38
C TYR A 20 9.41 28.81 -15.30
N ARG A 21 8.16 29.16 -15.10
CA ARG A 21 7.04 28.21 -15.20
C ARG A 21 6.78 27.84 -16.68
N PRO A 22 6.06 26.73 -16.95
CA PRO A 22 5.63 26.38 -18.32
C PRO A 22 4.85 27.51 -19.01
N ASN A 23 4.21 28.41 -18.27
CA ASN A 23 3.50 29.57 -18.76
C ASN A 23 4.41 30.82 -19.00
N GLY A 24 5.75 30.67 -18.92
CA GLY A 24 6.71 31.72 -19.13
C GLY A 24 6.91 32.70 -17.96
N LYS A 25 6.16 32.61 -16.87
CA LYS A 25 6.35 33.48 -15.69
C LYS A 25 7.57 33.07 -14.89
N LYS A 26 8.43 34.04 -14.53
CA LYS A 26 9.63 33.84 -13.70
C LYS A 26 9.25 33.43 -12.29
N ILE A 27 9.86 32.34 -11.80
CA ILE A 27 9.70 31.90 -10.40
C ILE A 27 10.70 32.70 -9.57
N SER A 28 10.21 33.61 -8.71
CA SER A 28 11.07 34.45 -7.88
C SER A 28 10.46 34.64 -6.49
N LYS A 29 11.34 34.81 -5.49
CA LYS A 29 10.97 35.15 -4.11
C LYS A 29 11.79 36.32 -3.65
N ALA A 30 11.14 37.30 -3.03
CA ALA A 30 11.84 38.44 -2.44
C ALA A 30 11.64 38.45 -0.92
N LYS A 31 12.70 38.79 -0.20
CA LYS A 31 12.67 39.00 1.27
C LYS A 31 13.36 40.31 1.57
N THR A 32 12.72 41.15 2.35
CA THR A 32 13.34 42.36 2.89
C THR A 32 13.93 42.03 4.24
N ILE A 33 15.19 42.35 4.45
CA ILE A 33 15.92 42.18 5.72
C ILE A 33 16.36 43.53 6.25
N GLN A 34 16.38 43.63 7.56
CA GLN A 34 16.97 44.77 8.29
C GLN A 34 18.18 44.27 9.04
N VAL A 35 19.33 44.87 8.77
CA VAL A 35 20.58 44.53 9.42
C VAL A 35 20.58 45.08 10.84
N PRO A 36 20.76 44.25 11.88
CA PRO A 36 20.74 44.69 13.29
C PRO A 36 21.80 45.80 13.55
N PRO A 37 21.53 46.72 14.47
CA PRO A 37 22.50 47.75 14.87
C PRO A 37 23.81 47.19 15.40
N SER A 38 23.82 45.97 15.96
CA SER A 38 24.99 45.25 16.47
C SER A 38 25.99 44.87 15.38
N VAL A 39 25.61 44.88 14.10
CA VAL A 39 26.51 44.56 12.98
C VAL A 39 27.28 45.85 12.60
N PRO A 40 28.62 45.88 12.69
CA PRO A 40 29.41 47.04 12.29
C PRO A 40 29.25 47.36 10.80
N LYS A 41 29.41 48.65 10.38
CA LYS A 41 29.23 49.06 8.99
C LYS A 41 30.01 48.19 7.98
N ARG A 42 31.28 47.82 8.32
CA ARG A 42 32.16 46.94 7.50
C ARG A 42 31.63 45.50 7.38
N GLY A 43 30.79 45.02 8.29
CA GLY A 43 30.19 43.66 8.30
C GLY A 43 28.85 43.55 7.61
N ILE A 44 28.24 44.66 7.22
CA ILE A 44 26.90 44.66 6.60
C ILE A 44 26.87 43.84 5.31
N GLY A 45 27.92 43.99 4.46
CA GLY A 45 28.02 43.23 3.21
C GLY A 45 28.04 41.72 3.41
N GLN A 46 28.81 41.22 4.38
CA GLN A 46 28.87 39.78 4.71
C GLN A 46 27.56 39.29 5.28
N TYR A 47 26.91 40.05 6.16
CA TYR A 47 25.60 39.69 6.73
C TYR A 47 24.54 39.58 5.63
N VAL A 48 24.51 40.53 4.70
CA VAL A 48 23.55 40.52 3.58
C VAL A 48 23.83 39.40 2.59
N ALA A 49 25.10 39.11 2.31
CA ALA A 49 25.55 38.00 1.47
C ALA A 49 25.12 36.64 2.08
N HIS A 50 25.39 36.44 3.36
CA HIS A 50 24.95 35.23 4.07
C HIS A 50 23.41 35.05 4.05
N ALA A 51 22.68 36.14 4.29
CA ALA A 51 21.19 36.10 4.22
C ALA A 51 20.73 35.84 2.78
N ALA A 52 21.45 36.27 1.76
CA ALA A 52 21.15 35.99 0.35
C ALA A 52 21.42 34.52 0.00
N GLU A 53 22.53 33.96 0.47
CA GLU A 53 22.86 32.54 0.30
C GLU A 53 21.83 31.64 1.01
N GLU A 54 21.44 32.00 2.23
CA GLU A 54 20.42 31.29 2.99
C GLU A 54 19.05 31.32 2.26
N LEU A 55 18.66 32.50 1.75
CA LEU A 55 17.43 32.64 0.97
C LEU A 55 17.53 31.87 -0.34
N GLU A 56 18.66 31.90 -1.04
CA GLU A 56 18.89 31.17 -2.28
C GLU A 56 18.84 29.67 -2.03
N ARG A 57 19.50 29.17 -0.98
CA ARG A 57 19.48 27.78 -0.57
C ARG A 57 18.05 27.33 -0.23
N SER A 58 17.34 28.09 0.61
CA SER A 58 15.96 27.80 0.99
C SER A 58 14.98 27.87 -0.20
N PHE A 59 15.31 28.65 -1.22
CA PHE A 59 14.50 28.81 -2.42
C PHE A 59 14.83 27.76 -3.50
N LYS A 60 16.09 27.34 -3.62
CA LYS A 60 16.50 26.24 -4.52
C LYS A 60 16.16 24.87 -3.97
N THR A 61 16.21 24.67 -2.65
CA THR A 61 15.86 23.43 -1.97
C THR A 61 14.38 23.31 -1.65
N GLY A 62 13.63 24.42 -1.69
CA GLY A 62 12.18 24.42 -1.56
C GLY A 62 11.57 24.97 -2.83
N TYR A 63 10.97 24.14 -3.64
CA TYR A 63 10.05 24.58 -4.67
C TYR A 63 8.92 25.32 -3.95
N ALA A 64 8.96 26.65 -4.00
CA ALA A 64 8.22 27.53 -3.11
C ALA A 64 6.69 27.35 -3.20
N GLU A 65 6.18 26.74 -4.26
CA GLU A 65 4.73 26.47 -4.42
C GLU A 65 4.33 25.05 -4.01
N ASP A 66 5.14 24.04 -4.36
CA ASP A 66 4.82 22.65 -4.01
C ASP A 66 5.14 22.32 -2.53
N GLY A 67 6.12 22.99 -1.93
CA GLY A 67 6.44 22.84 -0.51
C GLY A 67 5.42 23.51 0.43
N GLU A 68 4.60 24.44 -0.07
CA GLU A 68 3.47 25.04 0.64
C GLU A 68 2.21 24.17 0.57
N MET A 69 2.18 23.19 -0.34
CA MET A 69 1.13 22.20 -0.42
C MET A 69 1.04 21.40 0.87
N THR A 70 -0.17 21.11 1.31
CA THR A 70 -0.39 20.29 2.49
C THR A 70 -0.04 18.82 2.23
N PHE A 71 0.22 18.07 3.30
CA PHE A 71 0.47 16.63 3.19
C PHE A 71 -0.70 15.90 2.49
N GLU A 72 -1.95 16.25 2.80
CA GLU A 72 -3.13 15.62 2.22
C GLU A 72 -3.24 15.89 0.72
N GLU A 73 -3.05 17.13 0.29
CA GLU A 73 -3.09 17.50 -1.14
C GLU A 73 -2.02 16.74 -1.94
N PHE A 74 -0.80 16.69 -1.40
CA PHE A 74 0.29 15.97 -2.06
C PHE A 74 0.05 14.45 -2.07
N ALA A 75 -0.37 13.88 -0.93
CA ALA A 75 -0.65 12.45 -0.80
C ALA A 75 -1.77 12.01 -1.76
N SER A 76 -2.81 12.83 -1.93
CA SER A 76 -3.90 12.59 -2.87
C SER A 76 -3.41 12.60 -4.31
N ARG A 77 -2.60 13.59 -4.70
CA ARG A 77 -1.97 13.66 -6.03
C ARG A 77 -1.02 12.48 -6.26
N TRP A 78 -0.19 12.16 -5.26
CA TRP A 78 0.72 11.01 -5.32
C TRP A 78 -0.03 9.71 -5.54
N LEU A 79 -1.12 9.47 -4.81
CA LEU A 79 -1.91 8.24 -4.90
C LEU A 79 -2.57 8.08 -6.29
N ASN A 80 -3.08 9.17 -6.87
CA ASN A 80 -3.77 9.15 -8.16
C ASN A 80 -2.82 8.89 -9.34
N ARG A 81 -1.55 9.26 -9.24
CA ARG A 81 -0.54 9.02 -10.32
C ARG A 81 0.19 7.69 -10.20
N GLN A 82 -0.15 6.84 -9.19
CA GLN A 82 0.53 5.56 -9.02
C GLN A 82 0.08 4.53 -10.06
N THR A 83 1.02 4.09 -10.89
CA THR A 83 0.81 3.03 -11.89
C THR A 83 1.49 1.71 -11.51
N LYS A 84 2.50 1.77 -10.62
CA LYS A 84 3.31 0.62 -10.23
C LYS A 84 2.66 -0.29 -9.17
N TYR A 85 1.65 0.23 -8.45
CA TYR A 85 1.00 -0.54 -7.39
C TYR A 85 -0.25 -1.25 -7.88
N ALA A 86 -0.47 -2.47 -7.40
CA ALA A 86 -1.71 -3.18 -7.64
C ALA A 86 -2.93 -2.40 -7.12
N PRO A 87 -4.11 -2.50 -7.77
CA PRO A 87 -5.33 -1.80 -7.34
C PRO A 87 -5.69 -2.02 -5.87
N SER A 88 -5.46 -3.23 -5.33
CA SER A 88 -5.67 -3.54 -3.92
C SER A 88 -4.72 -2.78 -2.98
N THR A 89 -3.47 -2.54 -3.41
CA THR A 89 -2.50 -1.75 -2.65
C THR A 89 -2.90 -0.28 -2.63
N ILE A 90 -3.32 0.27 -3.78
CA ILE A 90 -3.81 1.66 -3.87
C ILE A 90 -5.03 1.86 -2.96
N ALA A 91 -5.99 0.92 -2.99
CA ALA A 91 -7.16 0.97 -2.12
C ALA A 91 -6.80 0.87 -0.62
N ALA A 92 -5.80 0.05 -0.28
CA ALA A 92 -5.30 -0.04 1.09
C ALA A 92 -4.60 1.26 1.53
N TYR A 93 -3.76 1.86 0.68
CA TYR A 93 -3.09 3.12 0.96
C TYR A 93 -4.09 4.27 1.13
N ARG A 94 -5.11 4.36 0.29
CA ARG A 94 -6.19 5.35 0.42
C ARG A 94 -6.84 5.28 1.79
N ARG A 95 -7.29 4.10 2.21
CA ARG A 95 -7.91 3.90 3.54
C ARG A 95 -6.97 4.24 4.71
N MET A 96 -5.68 3.96 4.56
CA MET A 96 -4.69 4.32 5.58
C MET A 96 -4.48 5.83 5.64
N LEU A 97 -4.38 6.50 4.50
CA LEU A 97 -4.21 7.95 4.42
C LEU A 97 -5.42 8.69 4.97
N GLU A 98 -6.66 8.23 4.70
CA GLU A 98 -7.90 8.77 5.28
C GLU A 98 -7.89 8.78 6.82
N VAL A 99 -7.23 7.78 7.44
CA VAL A 99 -7.04 7.74 8.90
C VAL A 99 -5.98 8.73 9.37
N VAL A 100 -4.98 9.00 8.55
CA VAL A 100 -3.83 9.87 8.86
C VAL A 100 -4.14 11.35 8.63
N TYR A 101 -4.97 11.68 7.65
CA TYR A 101 -5.29 13.06 7.28
C TYR A 101 -5.77 13.94 8.44
N PRO A 102 -6.68 13.52 9.35
CA PRO A 102 -7.07 14.33 10.49
C PRO A 102 -5.92 14.71 11.43
N MET A 103 -4.80 13.97 11.39
CA MET A 103 -3.68 14.16 12.31
C MET A 103 -2.59 15.07 11.72
N ILE A 104 -2.25 14.88 10.45
CA ILE A 104 -1.14 15.58 9.79
C ILE A 104 -1.50 16.14 8.41
N GLY A 105 -2.70 15.87 7.89
CA GLY A 105 -3.10 16.22 6.53
C GLY A 105 -2.98 17.71 6.21
N GLY A 106 -3.38 18.59 7.12
CA GLY A 106 -3.30 20.04 6.94
C GLY A 106 -1.91 20.65 7.14
N ILE A 107 -0.90 19.85 7.52
CA ILE A 107 0.46 20.38 7.70
C ILE A 107 1.12 20.53 6.35
N ARG A 108 1.71 21.70 6.07
CA ARG A 108 2.50 21.93 4.85
C ARG A 108 3.73 21.03 4.82
N LEU A 109 4.08 20.47 3.67
CA LEU A 109 5.19 19.52 3.52
C LEU A 109 6.52 20.07 4.03
N ASN A 110 6.83 21.34 3.75
CA ASN A 110 8.04 22.00 4.22
C ASN A 110 8.07 22.25 5.74
N LYS A 111 6.93 22.14 6.43
CA LYS A 111 6.76 22.31 7.88
C LYS A 111 6.55 21.00 8.63
N LEU A 112 6.40 19.89 7.91
CA LEU A 112 6.20 18.59 8.53
C LEU A 112 7.51 18.09 9.19
N ARG A 113 7.51 18.04 10.51
CA ARG A 113 8.65 17.66 11.34
C ARG A 113 8.48 16.27 11.95
N PRO A 114 9.58 15.59 12.38
CA PRO A 114 9.48 14.29 13.05
C PRO A 114 8.51 14.27 14.22
N MET A 115 8.50 15.31 15.07
CA MET A 115 7.59 15.43 16.21
C MET A 115 6.09 15.31 15.82
N ALA A 116 5.68 15.87 14.69
CA ALA A 116 4.29 15.72 14.21
C ALA A 116 3.95 14.25 13.87
N LEU A 117 4.91 13.51 13.33
CA LEU A 117 4.76 12.08 13.05
C LEU A 117 4.77 11.23 14.32
N GLU A 118 5.57 11.58 15.33
CA GLU A 118 5.55 10.94 16.64
C GLU A 118 4.20 11.12 17.33
N ASN A 119 3.63 12.32 17.29
CA ASN A 119 2.29 12.60 17.79
C ASN A 119 1.21 11.78 17.05
N MET A 120 1.32 11.67 15.71
CA MET A 120 0.46 10.80 14.90
C MET A 120 0.58 9.33 15.35
N LEU A 121 1.80 8.81 15.53
CA LEU A 121 2.01 7.43 15.99
C LEU A 121 1.43 7.19 17.38
N SER A 122 1.60 8.15 18.29
CA SER A 122 1.05 8.09 19.63
C SER A 122 -0.49 8.09 19.63
N ALA A 123 -1.12 8.87 18.75
CA ALA A 123 -2.56 8.85 18.55
C ALA A 123 -3.04 7.53 17.94
N LEU A 124 -2.31 6.98 16.96
CA LEU A 124 -2.61 5.69 16.36
C LEU A 124 -2.55 4.54 17.40
N ARG A 125 -1.55 4.52 18.28
CA ARG A 125 -1.43 3.51 19.35
C ARG A 125 -2.63 3.49 20.30
N LYS A 126 -3.28 4.63 20.52
CA LYS A 126 -4.51 4.75 21.33
C LYS A 126 -5.79 4.35 20.57
N ARG A 127 -5.68 4.16 19.24
CA ARG A 127 -6.84 3.83 18.40
C ARG A 127 -7.28 2.38 18.63
N LYS A 128 -8.58 2.19 18.75
CA LYS A 128 -9.20 0.86 18.81
C LYS A 128 -9.77 0.45 17.46
N HIS A 129 -9.64 -0.83 17.14
CA HIS A 129 -10.29 -1.48 16.01
C HIS A 129 -10.96 -2.76 16.50
N HIS A 130 -12.28 -2.88 16.32
CA HIS A 130 -13.09 -3.94 16.92
C HIS A 130 -12.88 -4.11 18.44
N GLY A 131 -12.85 -2.99 19.17
CA GLY A 131 -12.69 -2.96 20.64
C GLY A 131 -11.27 -3.18 21.16
N LYS A 132 -10.32 -3.60 20.32
CA LYS A 132 -8.91 -3.84 20.70
C LYS A 132 -8.00 -2.73 20.18
N LEU A 133 -6.96 -2.39 20.93
CA LEU A 133 -5.92 -1.48 20.45
C LEU A 133 -5.24 -2.08 19.21
N ILE A 134 -4.90 -1.24 18.24
CA ILE A 134 -4.12 -1.69 17.09
C ILE A 134 -2.69 -2.04 17.53
N ASN A 135 -2.14 -3.09 16.95
CA ASN A 135 -0.79 -3.55 17.29
C ASN A 135 0.29 -2.68 16.63
N GLU A 136 1.50 -2.71 17.17
CA GLU A 136 2.63 -1.88 16.69
C GLU A 136 2.94 -2.12 15.21
N SER A 137 2.84 -3.35 14.71
CA SER A 137 3.06 -3.63 13.29
C SER A 137 2.02 -2.94 12.39
N THR A 138 0.79 -2.76 12.87
CA THR A 138 -0.22 -1.98 12.15
C THR A 138 0.09 -0.48 12.21
N VAL A 139 0.53 0.04 13.36
CA VAL A 139 0.98 1.44 13.49
C VAL A 139 2.12 1.73 12.51
N GLN A 140 3.12 0.85 12.44
CA GLN A 140 4.23 1.00 11.50
C GLN A 140 3.82 0.91 10.03
N ARG A 141 2.75 0.16 9.71
CA ARG A 141 2.21 0.16 8.34
C ARG A 141 1.63 1.53 7.95
N TYR A 142 0.97 2.24 8.87
CA TYR A 142 0.54 3.62 8.62
C TYR A 142 1.74 4.52 8.32
N LEU A 143 2.79 4.45 9.15
CA LEU A 143 4.01 5.22 8.93
C LEU A 143 4.70 4.86 7.61
N SER A 144 4.68 3.58 7.21
CA SER A 144 5.26 3.13 5.93
C SER A 144 4.60 3.81 4.74
N VAL A 145 3.27 4.00 4.77
CA VAL A 145 2.54 4.73 3.73
C VAL A 145 2.89 6.21 3.74
N VAL A 146 2.92 6.84 4.91
CA VAL A 146 3.35 8.25 5.07
C VAL A 146 4.78 8.42 4.56
N SER A 147 5.69 7.52 4.94
CA SER A 147 7.08 7.54 4.48
C SER A 147 7.22 7.35 2.96
N ALA A 148 6.36 6.55 2.33
CA ALA A 148 6.34 6.39 0.88
C ALA A 148 5.94 7.69 0.16
N VAL A 149 4.92 8.39 0.67
CA VAL A 149 4.50 9.71 0.18
C VAL A 149 5.64 10.73 0.33
N LEU A 150 6.24 10.81 1.53
CA LEU A 150 7.32 11.75 1.81
C LEU A 150 8.62 11.42 1.06
N SER A 151 8.87 10.14 0.77
CA SER A 151 10.01 9.75 -0.07
C SER A 151 9.82 10.18 -1.52
N ASP A 152 8.58 10.22 -2.00
CA ASP A 152 8.26 10.75 -3.32
C ASP A 152 8.39 12.29 -3.34
N ALA A 153 7.93 12.98 -2.28
CA ALA A 153 8.13 14.41 -2.12
C ALA A 153 9.61 14.77 -2.09
N LYS A 154 10.45 13.97 -1.41
CA LYS A 154 11.90 14.14 -1.42
C LYS A 154 12.50 13.91 -2.81
N ARG A 155 12.06 12.87 -3.54
CA ARG A 155 12.56 12.56 -4.89
C ARG A 155 12.24 13.67 -5.89
N ASN A 156 11.09 14.34 -5.71
CA ASN A 156 10.71 15.49 -6.50
C ASN A 156 11.24 16.82 -5.91
N GLU A 157 12.18 16.75 -4.96
CA GLU A 157 12.87 17.88 -4.33
C GLU A 157 11.94 18.89 -3.62
N ILE A 158 10.70 18.50 -3.31
CA ILE A 158 9.72 19.32 -2.57
C ILE A 158 10.13 19.47 -1.11
N ILE A 159 10.78 18.44 -0.55
CA ILE A 159 11.37 18.45 0.79
C ILE A 159 12.82 17.93 0.72
N GLU A 160 13.68 18.49 1.55
CA GLU A 160 15.09 18.11 1.60
C GLU A 160 15.31 16.72 2.21
N LYS A 161 14.58 16.41 3.28
CA LYS A 161 14.69 15.17 4.05
C LYS A 161 13.31 14.58 4.31
N ASN A 162 13.24 13.25 4.35
CA ASN A 162 12.01 12.55 4.75
C ASN A 162 11.97 12.43 6.28
N PRO A 163 11.12 13.18 7.00
CA PRO A 163 11.08 13.16 8.46
C PRO A 163 10.65 11.80 9.03
N ALA A 164 9.92 10.97 8.27
CA ALA A 164 9.53 9.64 8.73
C ALA A 164 10.72 8.67 8.85
N ARG A 165 11.83 8.94 8.17
CA ARG A 165 13.05 8.13 8.28
C ARG A 165 13.96 8.53 9.44
N MET A 166 13.62 9.61 10.13
CA MET A 166 14.35 10.10 11.28
C MET A 166 13.79 9.56 12.60
N LEU A 167 12.69 8.79 12.53
CA LEU A 167 12.04 8.21 13.70
C LEU A 167 12.72 6.91 14.10
N ASP A 168 13.00 6.78 15.36
CA ASP A 168 13.38 5.50 15.97
C ASP A 168 12.12 4.75 16.40
N LEU A 169 11.95 3.55 15.86
CA LEU A 169 10.73 2.76 16.06
C LEU A 169 11.03 1.48 16.83
N PRO A 170 10.18 1.12 17.79
CA PRO A 170 10.32 -0.16 18.46
C PRO A 170 10.18 -1.30 17.46
N THR A 171 11.02 -2.33 17.59
CA THR A 171 10.90 -3.54 16.77
C THR A 171 9.60 -4.26 17.11
N PRO A 172 8.70 -4.51 16.12
CA PRO A 172 7.48 -5.25 16.39
C PRO A 172 7.79 -6.66 16.89
N GLN A 173 7.16 -7.06 17.97
CA GLN A 173 7.28 -8.44 18.43
C GLN A 173 6.71 -9.39 17.38
N ARG A 174 7.51 -10.33 16.93
CA ARG A 174 7.06 -11.40 16.05
C ARG A 174 6.20 -12.38 16.86
N THR A 175 4.93 -12.44 16.52
CA THR A 175 4.07 -13.50 17.06
C THR A 175 4.51 -14.82 16.45
N VAL A 176 4.96 -15.75 17.28
CA VAL A 176 5.23 -17.13 16.84
C VAL A 176 3.89 -17.75 16.46
N GLN A 177 3.73 -18.10 15.19
CA GLN A 177 2.53 -18.78 14.72
C GLN A 177 2.58 -20.24 15.20
N ARG A 178 1.57 -20.64 15.94
CA ARG A 178 1.42 -22.03 16.37
C ARG A 178 1.09 -22.90 15.16
N ILE A 179 1.83 -23.98 15.00
CA ILE A 179 1.54 -25.02 14.01
C ILE A 179 0.45 -25.93 14.60
N PRO A 180 -0.64 -26.24 13.87
CA PRO A 180 -1.66 -27.17 14.33
C PRO A 180 -1.07 -28.56 14.60
N THR A 181 -1.52 -29.22 15.65
CA THR A 181 -1.19 -30.61 15.93
C THR A 181 -1.89 -31.56 14.95
N ARG A 182 -1.42 -32.78 14.84
CA ARG A 182 -2.06 -33.82 14.01
C ARG A 182 -3.53 -34.02 14.36
N SER A 183 -3.87 -34.12 15.65
CA SER A 183 -5.26 -34.26 16.11
C SER A 183 -6.15 -33.05 15.70
N GLU A 184 -5.62 -31.83 15.74
CA GLU A 184 -6.35 -30.65 15.28
C GLU A 184 -6.60 -30.68 13.75
N VAL A 185 -5.62 -31.18 12.99
CA VAL A 185 -5.78 -31.35 11.53
C VAL A 185 -6.83 -32.43 11.24
N GLU A 186 -6.82 -33.55 11.93
CA GLU A 186 -7.81 -34.62 11.80
C GLU A 186 -9.24 -34.11 12.09
N LYS A 187 -9.43 -33.38 13.20
CA LYS A 187 -10.71 -32.74 13.53
C LYS A 187 -11.17 -31.76 12.46
N LEU A 188 -10.24 -30.97 11.88
CA LEU A 188 -10.57 -30.08 10.77
C LEU A 188 -11.01 -30.85 9.53
N LEU A 189 -10.34 -31.95 9.19
CA LEU A 189 -10.71 -32.78 8.04
C LEU A 189 -12.10 -33.41 8.20
N ASP A 190 -12.44 -33.88 9.42
CA ASP A 190 -13.75 -34.41 9.76
C ASP A 190 -14.85 -33.32 9.63
N ALA A 191 -14.56 -32.13 10.10
CA ALA A 191 -15.47 -30.99 9.94
C ALA A 191 -15.66 -30.62 8.45
N LEU A 192 -14.57 -30.61 7.68
CA LEU A 192 -14.59 -30.33 6.24
C LEU A 192 -15.34 -31.40 5.45
N ALA A 193 -15.39 -32.65 5.92
CA ALA A 193 -16.14 -33.73 5.27
C ALA A 193 -17.65 -33.44 5.23
N LYS A 194 -18.17 -32.68 6.20
CA LYS A 194 -19.59 -32.25 6.30
C LYS A 194 -19.93 -31.01 5.48
N GLU A 195 -18.91 -30.33 4.97
CA GLU A 195 -19.08 -29.09 4.23
C GLU A 195 -19.49 -29.31 2.76
N PRO A 196 -20.17 -28.33 2.13
CA PRO A 196 -20.41 -28.35 0.70
C PRO A 196 -19.13 -28.58 -0.10
N ARG A 197 -19.22 -29.38 -1.16
CA ARG A 197 -18.04 -29.90 -1.89
C ARG A 197 -17.04 -28.83 -2.35
N HIS A 198 -17.52 -27.65 -2.76
CA HIS A 198 -16.64 -26.55 -3.20
C HIS A 198 -15.81 -25.98 -2.04
N TYR A 199 -16.36 -25.90 -0.81
CA TYR A 199 -15.58 -25.50 0.38
C TYR A 199 -14.57 -26.59 0.76
N ARG A 200 -15.03 -27.84 0.80
CA ARG A 200 -14.14 -28.97 1.10
C ARG A 200 -12.95 -29.01 0.13
N LEU A 201 -13.20 -28.95 -1.17
CA LEU A 201 -12.15 -28.96 -2.19
C LEU A 201 -11.20 -27.75 -2.05
N PHE A 202 -11.75 -26.56 -1.77
CA PHE A 202 -10.96 -25.35 -1.59
C PHE A 202 -9.94 -25.51 -0.45
N TYR A 203 -10.39 -26.00 0.71
CA TYR A 203 -9.49 -26.14 1.87
C TYR A 203 -8.53 -27.32 1.70
N LEU A 204 -8.94 -28.42 1.09
CA LEU A 204 -8.03 -29.50 0.76
C LEU A 204 -6.91 -29.00 -0.17
N LEU A 205 -7.25 -28.32 -1.27
CA LEU A 205 -6.24 -27.72 -2.15
C LEU A 205 -5.36 -26.72 -1.40
N SER A 206 -5.92 -25.92 -0.50
CA SER A 206 -5.13 -25.01 0.33
C SER A 206 -4.08 -25.74 1.17
N MET A 207 -4.47 -26.83 1.80
CA MET A 207 -3.59 -27.63 2.68
C MET A 207 -2.48 -28.36 1.88
N TYR A 208 -2.84 -28.96 0.77
CA TYR A 208 -1.88 -29.73 -0.06
C TYR A 208 -0.94 -28.86 -0.91
N THR A 209 -1.39 -27.69 -1.34
CA THR A 209 -0.62 -26.84 -2.26
C THR A 209 0.09 -25.65 -1.61
N GLY A 210 -0.32 -25.26 -0.41
CA GLY A 210 0.12 -24.02 0.20
C GLY A 210 -0.23 -22.76 -0.63
N CYS A 211 -1.17 -22.87 -1.57
CA CYS A 211 -1.61 -21.75 -2.39
C CYS A 211 -2.28 -20.68 -1.55
N ARG A 212 -1.99 -19.41 -1.88
CA ARG A 212 -2.68 -18.29 -1.25
C ARG A 212 -4.16 -18.30 -1.62
N ARG A 213 -5.02 -17.79 -0.71
CA ARG A 213 -6.46 -17.68 -0.96
C ARG A 213 -6.80 -17.09 -2.34
N GLY A 214 -6.14 -15.98 -2.70
CA GLY A 214 -6.39 -15.33 -3.98
C GLY A 214 -5.96 -16.17 -5.19
N GLU A 215 -4.92 -16.97 -5.06
CA GLU A 215 -4.45 -17.91 -6.08
C GLU A 215 -5.47 -19.03 -6.28
N LEU A 216 -5.95 -19.64 -5.19
CA LEU A 216 -7.01 -20.65 -5.24
C LEU A 216 -8.30 -20.13 -5.90
N CYS A 217 -8.73 -18.90 -5.54
CA CYS A 217 -9.91 -18.28 -6.15
C CYS A 217 -9.76 -17.98 -7.64
N ALA A 218 -8.54 -17.98 -8.17
CA ALA A 218 -8.23 -17.72 -9.57
C ALA A 218 -8.05 -18.98 -10.40
N LEU A 219 -8.08 -20.18 -9.77
CA LEU A 219 -7.84 -21.45 -10.47
C LEU A 219 -8.88 -21.71 -11.53
N GLN A 220 -8.40 -22.15 -12.68
CA GLN A 220 -9.20 -22.61 -13.82
C GLN A 220 -8.96 -24.11 -14.06
N TRP A 221 -9.88 -24.75 -14.76
CA TRP A 221 -9.71 -26.16 -15.14
C TRP A 221 -8.47 -26.40 -16.01
N SER A 222 -8.08 -25.42 -16.81
CA SER A 222 -6.91 -25.44 -17.66
C SER A 222 -5.58 -25.36 -16.90
N ASP A 223 -5.60 -25.00 -15.62
CA ASP A 223 -4.39 -24.94 -14.79
C ASP A 223 -3.92 -26.33 -14.33
N PHE A 224 -4.70 -27.38 -14.60
CA PHE A 224 -4.41 -28.74 -14.18
C PHE A 224 -4.05 -29.62 -15.40
N THR A 225 -2.82 -30.10 -15.41
CA THR A 225 -2.32 -31.06 -16.42
C THR A 225 -2.28 -32.46 -15.81
N VAL A 226 -2.95 -33.42 -16.45
CA VAL A 226 -2.92 -34.82 -16.03
C VAL A 226 -1.53 -35.42 -16.31
N THR A 227 -0.95 -36.07 -15.30
CA THR A 227 0.30 -36.86 -15.41
C THR A 227 0.00 -38.32 -15.15
N GLN A 228 0.99 -39.19 -15.37
CA GLN A 228 0.82 -40.63 -15.11
C GLN A 228 0.39 -40.93 -13.68
N ASN A 229 1.00 -40.27 -12.68
CA ASN A 229 0.82 -40.57 -11.26
C ASN A 229 0.04 -39.46 -10.47
N GLY A 230 -0.58 -38.50 -11.14
CA GLY A 230 -1.27 -37.41 -10.43
C GLY A 230 -1.70 -36.26 -11.34
N LEU A 231 -1.57 -35.05 -10.84
CA LEU A 231 -1.83 -33.80 -11.57
C LEU A 231 -0.69 -32.81 -11.32
N LEU A 232 -0.36 -32.04 -12.35
CA LEU A 232 0.47 -30.86 -12.21
C LEU A 232 -0.43 -29.61 -12.20
N LEU A 233 -0.39 -28.85 -11.11
CA LEU A 233 -1.09 -27.59 -10.96
C LEU A 233 -0.17 -26.42 -11.30
N THR A 234 -0.53 -25.60 -12.26
CA THR A 234 0.14 -24.33 -12.58
C THR A 234 -0.54 -23.17 -11.87
N VAL A 235 0.19 -22.45 -11.04
CA VAL A 235 -0.28 -21.25 -10.33
C VAL A 235 0.32 -20.00 -10.95
N SER A 236 -0.46 -19.24 -11.69
CA SER A 236 -0.02 -18.05 -12.43
C SER A 236 -0.82 -16.79 -12.14
N ARG A 237 -2.00 -16.92 -11.54
CA ARG A 237 -2.97 -15.84 -11.34
C ARG A 237 -3.41 -15.75 -9.89
N SER A 238 -3.94 -14.59 -9.53
CA SER A 238 -4.53 -14.34 -8.20
C SER A 238 -5.72 -13.40 -8.32
N ARG A 239 -6.74 -13.61 -7.48
CA ARG A 239 -7.93 -12.76 -7.38
C ARG A 239 -8.02 -12.10 -6.03
N SER A 240 -8.37 -10.82 -6.05
CA SER A 240 -8.62 -10.06 -4.84
C SER A 240 -9.89 -9.22 -4.98
N SER A 241 -10.60 -9.01 -3.88
CA SER A 241 -11.68 -8.03 -3.82
C SER A 241 -11.08 -6.65 -3.57
N VAL A 242 -11.45 -5.69 -4.42
CA VAL A 242 -11.01 -4.29 -4.32
C VAL A 242 -12.24 -3.42 -4.12
N PRO A 243 -12.34 -2.64 -3.04
CA PRO A 243 -13.45 -1.72 -2.82
C PRO A 243 -13.67 -0.80 -4.04
N GLY A 244 -14.92 -0.70 -4.47
CA GLY A 244 -15.33 0.11 -5.64
C GLY A 244 -14.98 -0.49 -7.02
N LYS A 245 -14.19 -1.58 -7.09
CA LYS A 245 -13.82 -2.25 -8.34
C LYS A 245 -14.28 -3.71 -8.41
N GLY A 246 -14.84 -4.26 -7.31
CA GLY A 246 -15.25 -5.66 -7.25
C GLY A 246 -14.09 -6.64 -7.21
N ILE A 247 -14.24 -7.81 -7.85
CA ILE A 247 -13.19 -8.83 -7.93
C ILE A 247 -12.26 -8.50 -9.10
N VAL A 248 -10.99 -8.30 -8.78
CA VAL A 248 -9.94 -8.03 -9.75
C VAL A 248 -9.01 -9.23 -9.83
N GLU A 249 -8.73 -9.70 -11.05
CA GLU A 249 -7.73 -10.73 -11.34
C GLU A 249 -6.43 -10.08 -11.82
N GLY A 250 -5.31 -10.65 -11.42
CA GLY A 250 -3.98 -10.21 -11.82
C GLY A 250 -2.94 -11.32 -11.62
N ALA A 251 -1.69 -10.99 -11.85
CA ALA A 251 -0.56 -11.89 -11.59
C ALA A 251 -0.49 -12.26 -10.09
N THR A 252 0.24 -13.32 -9.76
CA THR A 252 0.58 -13.67 -8.36
C THR A 252 1.35 -12.52 -7.69
N LYS A 253 1.34 -12.46 -6.36
CA LYS A 253 1.95 -11.37 -5.58
C LYS A 253 3.41 -11.07 -5.98
N ASN A 254 4.15 -12.07 -6.45
CA ASN A 254 5.54 -11.92 -6.86
C ASN A 254 5.73 -11.96 -8.40
N GLY A 255 4.63 -11.99 -9.18
CA GLY A 255 4.66 -12.13 -10.62
C GLY A 255 5.18 -13.50 -11.15
N LYS A 256 5.55 -14.40 -10.25
CA LYS A 256 6.16 -15.69 -10.63
C LYS A 256 5.09 -16.78 -10.78
N ARG A 257 5.14 -17.48 -11.91
CA ARG A 257 4.46 -18.76 -12.13
C ARG A 257 5.19 -19.84 -11.32
N ARG A 258 4.44 -20.76 -10.73
CA ARG A 258 4.99 -21.96 -10.11
C ARG A 258 4.10 -23.16 -10.38
N GLU A 259 4.69 -24.33 -10.27
CA GLU A 259 4.03 -25.62 -10.45
C GLU A 259 4.03 -26.38 -9.13
N VAL A 260 2.93 -27.07 -8.88
CA VAL A 260 2.74 -27.90 -7.69
C VAL A 260 2.21 -29.24 -8.12
N TYR A 261 2.89 -30.29 -7.73
CA TYR A 261 2.46 -31.66 -7.99
C TYR A 261 1.39 -32.09 -6.99
N LEU A 262 0.31 -32.70 -7.48
CA LEU A 262 -0.79 -33.24 -6.69
C LEU A 262 -0.88 -34.75 -6.87
N SER A 263 -1.10 -35.48 -5.77
CA SER A 263 -1.21 -36.94 -5.74
C SER A 263 -2.43 -37.46 -6.54
N SER A 264 -2.44 -38.75 -6.81
CA SER A 264 -3.53 -39.46 -7.48
C SER A 264 -4.88 -39.29 -6.76
N ASP A 265 -4.90 -39.26 -5.42
CA ASP A 265 -6.11 -39.10 -4.63
C ASP A 265 -6.80 -37.77 -4.90
N LEU A 266 -6.04 -36.68 -4.94
CA LEU A 266 -6.57 -35.36 -5.29
C LEU A 266 -7.05 -35.30 -6.74
N ARG A 267 -6.38 -36.03 -7.66
CA ARG A 267 -6.86 -36.18 -9.05
C ARG A 267 -8.27 -36.75 -9.08
N GLY A 268 -8.53 -37.84 -8.36
CA GLY A 268 -9.86 -38.46 -8.27
C GLY A 268 -10.93 -37.48 -7.78
N ILE A 269 -10.65 -36.78 -6.68
CA ILE A 269 -11.55 -35.77 -6.11
C ILE A 269 -11.82 -34.63 -7.09
N LEU A 270 -10.81 -34.13 -7.76
CA LEU A 270 -10.93 -33.01 -8.71
C LEU A 270 -11.75 -33.40 -9.95
N LEU A 271 -11.51 -34.59 -10.51
CA LEU A 271 -12.24 -35.08 -11.66
C LEU A 271 -13.72 -35.33 -11.33
N ALA A 272 -14.00 -35.91 -10.17
CA ALA A 272 -15.39 -36.08 -9.68
C ALA A 272 -16.09 -34.72 -9.49
N TYR A 273 -15.38 -33.74 -8.98
CA TYR A 273 -15.91 -32.37 -8.83
C TYR A 273 -16.18 -31.72 -10.19
N LYS A 274 -15.27 -31.87 -11.17
CA LYS A 274 -15.46 -31.35 -12.55
C LYS A 274 -16.69 -31.94 -13.21
N ARG A 275 -16.86 -33.28 -13.15
CA ARG A 275 -18.04 -33.98 -13.70
C ARG A 275 -19.33 -33.43 -13.12
N ARG A 276 -19.38 -33.24 -11.81
CA ARG A 276 -20.57 -32.67 -11.15
C ARG A 276 -20.84 -31.24 -11.62
N LYS A 277 -19.83 -30.38 -11.68
CA LYS A 277 -19.98 -29.01 -12.19
C LYS A 277 -20.46 -28.97 -13.64
N GLN A 278 -20.01 -29.92 -14.47
CA GLN A 278 -20.56 -30.09 -15.83
C GLN A 278 -22.03 -30.44 -15.80
N MET A 279 -22.44 -31.44 -15.01
CA MET A 279 -23.85 -31.83 -14.88
C MET A 279 -24.75 -30.69 -14.37
N GLU A 280 -24.24 -29.90 -13.43
CA GLU A 280 -24.93 -28.68 -12.93
C GLU A 280 -25.11 -27.65 -14.06
N ALA A 281 -24.09 -27.46 -14.88
CA ALA A 281 -24.12 -26.54 -16.02
C ALA A 281 -25.09 -27.02 -17.11
N ASP A 282 -25.05 -28.30 -17.44
CA ASP A 282 -25.91 -28.91 -18.46
C ASP A 282 -27.40 -28.83 -18.07
N LYS A 283 -27.72 -29.12 -16.79
CA LYS A 283 -29.09 -28.93 -16.26
C LYS A 283 -29.62 -27.51 -16.41
N GLN A 284 -28.74 -26.54 -16.30
CA GLN A 284 -29.07 -25.11 -16.44
C GLN A 284 -28.88 -24.58 -17.87
N ARG A 285 -28.64 -25.47 -18.84
CA ARG A 285 -28.40 -25.13 -20.26
C ARG A 285 -27.32 -24.03 -20.44
N ARG A 286 -26.27 -24.04 -19.61
CA ARG A 286 -25.16 -23.10 -19.67
C ARG A 286 -23.82 -23.81 -19.90
N LYS A 287 -22.84 -23.09 -20.40
CA LYS A 287 -21.45 -23.60 -20.50
C LYS A 287 -20.83 -23.74 -19.11
N LEU A 288 -20.00 -24.77 -18.94
CA LEU A 288 -19.15 -24.89 -17.76
C LEU A 288 -18.28 -23.63 -17.61
N SER A 289 -18.28 -23.04 -16.43
CA SER A 289 -17.37 -21.93 -16.13
C SER A 289 -15.91 -22.40 -16.26
N PRO A 290 -15.02 -21.60 -16.83
CA PRO A 290 -13.58 -21.95 -16.87
C PRO A 290 -12.99 -22.02 -15.46
N TYR A 291 -13.59 -21.39 -14.48
CA TYR A 291 -13.08 -21.33 -13.11
C TYR A 291 -13.54 -22.49 -12.24
N LEU A 292 -12.63 -22.92 -11.36
CA LEU A 292 -12.84 -24.05 -10.48
C LEU A 292 -13.92 -23.74 -9.42
N PHE A 293 -13.85 -22.56 -8.78
CA PHE A 293 -14.70 -22.20 -7.66
C PHE A 293 -15.79 -21.21 -8.06
N THR A 294 -16.94 -21.77 -8.40
CA THR A 294 -18.16 -21.04 -8.76
C THR A 294 -19.32 -21.49 -7.88
N ASP A 295 -20.32 -20.64 -7.72
CA ASP A 295 -21.59 -20.99 -7.12
C ASP A 295 -22.41 -21.95 -8.01
N GLU A 296 -23.64 -22.21 -7.62
CA GLU A 296 -24.58 -23.08 -8.36
C GLU A 296 -25.00 -22.49 -9.73
N HIS A 297 -24.96 -21.16 -9.86
CA HIS A 297 -25.25 -20.45 -11.12
C HIS A 297 -24.01 -20.27 -12.03
N GLY A 298 -22.85 -20.78 -11.62
CA GLY A 298 -21.59 -20.64 -12.36
C GLY A 298 -20.90 -19.28 -12.15
N GLN A 299 -21.42 -18.46 -11.23
CA GLN A 299 -20.82 -17.19 -10.88
C GLN A 299 -19.64 -17.38 -9.92
N LEU A 300 -18.71 -16.47 -9.97
CA LEU A 300 -17.51 -16.54 -9.16
C LEU A 300 -17.79 -16.31 -7.68
N ILE A 301 -17.37 -17.23 -6.84
CA ILE A 301 -17.48 -17.07 -5.39
C ILE A 301 -16.53 -15.97 -4.93
N HIS A 302 -17.05 -15.04 -4.12
CA HIS A 302 -16.24 -13.95 -3.57
C HIS A 302 -15.12 -14.51 -2.66
N PRO A 303 -13.86 -14.07 -2.80
CA PRO A 303 -12.72 -14.64 -2.05
C PRO A 303 -12.91 -14.65 -0.53
N ASP A 304 -13.59 -13.63 0.04
CA ASP A 304 -13.79 -13.54 1.49
C ASP A 304 -14.80 -14.56 2.01
N THR A 305 -15.64 -15.13 1.13
CA THR A 305 -16.63 -16.17 1.51
C THR A 305 -15.91 -17.38 2.12
N PHE A 306 -14.80 -17.83 1.51
CA PHE A 306 -14.02 -18.93 2.05
C PHE A 306 -13.45 -18.61 3.44
N THR A 307 -12.90 -17.43 3.66
CA THR A 307 -12.39 -17.04 4.98
C THR A 307 -13.50 -16.96 6.04
N LYS A 308 -14.68 -16.41 5.65
CA LYS A 308 -15.82 -16.34 6.56
C LYS A 308 -16.35 -17.73 6.90
N ARG A 309 -16.37 -18.65 5.92
CA ARG A 309 -16.82 -20.02 6.14
C ARG A 309 -15.88 -20.79 7.07
N LEU A 310 -14.57 -20.70 6.84
CA LEU A 310 -13.58 -21.34 7.70
C LEU A 310 -13.72 -20.94 9.16
N ARG A 311 -13.95 -19.65 9.45
CA ARG A 311 -14.20 -19.16 10.82
C ARG A 311 -15.47 -19.70 11.48
N LYS A 312 -16.40 -20.27 10.72
CA LYS A 312 -17.59 -20.93 11.26
C LYS A 312 -17.38 -22.42 11.51
N ILE A 313 -16.39 -23.00 10.86
CA ILE A 313 -16.03 -24.41 10.97
C ILE A 313 -15.09 -24.61 12.16
N TYR A 314 -14.21 -23.64 12.40
CA TYR A 314 -13.17 -23.61 13.41
C TYR A 314 -13.44 -22.53 14.47
#